data_78b6c237f91ded5b360cfa62f801ff4b
#
_entry.id   78b6c237f91ded5b360cfa62f801ff4b
#
_cell.length_a   1.000
_cell.length_b   1.000
_cell.length_c   1.000
_cell.angle_alpha   90.00
_cell.angle_beta   90.00
_cell.angle_gamma   90.00
#
_symmetry.space_group_name_H-M   'P 1'
#
loop_
_entity.id
_entity.type
_entity.pdbx_description
1 polymer ?
#
loop_
_entity_poly.entity_id
_entity_poly.type
_entity_poly.pdbx_seq_one_letter_code
_entity_poly.pdbx_strand_id
1 'polypeptide(L)'
;VLVSAVVYGLLDILDEEEQWAEEANARRERARLLSYGLAALTSVVSVALLAVTVIQKLRFKRPVPTFNETYFRDVPSDDHPAVLATFMNKGTVPDRAFVATLMKLTDDRLIKLQSVATPGQKAASDYCISMDNSGFTRAKDGIDRAVLELYFLGVERQGTTLSRTFQSFKRYARKHTSTYSRRLDNYTHRVTGVMESKNLVASDGTAAVALTIIGGTFVIGGGFLQMIFLDAPVPNIIAFGVSVVCSVITILLGLTFRRLTQEGADLENKCRALKRWLEDFTRLGEAVPGDLILWNKLMVMGVALGVSKKTLRELADAVPPAVRNAEGFYDYYPVYWWCYSDPALNAPTDSIGKVYHDSVSAVAASGSSSGGGGGGGFSGGGGGGCGGGGGGTF
;
A
#
# COMPACT_ATOMS: atom_id res chain seq x y z
N VAL A 1 -25.41 5.37 -84.46
CA VAL A 1 -26.22 5.85 -83.31
C VAL A 1 -25.94 4.97 -82.07
N LEU A 2 -25.92 3.64 -82.14
CA LEU A 2 -25.67 2.76 -80.98
C LEU A 2 -24.22 2.85 -80.44
N VAL A 3 -23.22 2.95 -81.31
CA VAL A 3 -21.79 3.07 -80.96
C VAL A 3 -21.49 4.40 -80.25
N SER A 4 -22.12 5.49 -80.68
CA SER A 4 -21.95 6.81 -80.03
C SER A 4 -22.62 6.86 -78.66
N ALA A 5 -23.79 6.23 -78.46
CA ALA A 5 -24.44 6.14 -77.14
C ALA A 5 -23.65 5.31 -76.15
N VAL A 6 -23.02 4.24 -76.58
CA VAL A 6 -22.11 3.42 -75.73
C VAL A 6 -20.87 4.17 -75.34
N VAL A 7 -20.28 4.93 -76.29
CA VAL A 7 -19.07 5.75 -76.01
C VAL A 7 -19.41 6.90 -75.04
N TYR A 8 -20.51 7.56 -75.18
CA TYR A 8 -20.95 8.63 -74.23
C TYR A 8 -21.25 8.04 -72.85
N GLY A 9 -21.92 6.88 -72.74
CA GLY A 9 -22.13 6.22 -71.46
C GLY A 9 -20.87 5.73 -70.79
N LEU A 10 -19.86 5.36 -71.60
CA LEU A 10 -18.53 4.96 -71.02
C LEU A 10 -17.74 6.15 -70.51
N LEU A 11 -17.86 7.31 -71.19
CA LEU A 11 -17.25 8.58 -70.78
C LEU A 11 -17.89 9.09 -69.47
N ASP A 12 -19.22 9.01 -69.37
CA ASP A 12 -19.91 9.38 -68.13
C ASP A 12 -19.48 8.51 -66.91
N ILE A 13 -19.32 7.23 -67.13
CA ILE A 13 -18.85 6.31 -66.07
C ILE A 13 -17.37 6.64 -65.68
N LEU A 14 -16.50 6.94 -66.64
CA LEU A 14 -15.12 7.33 -66.36
C LEU A 14 -15.05 8.67 -65.60
N ASP A 15 -15.87 9.66 -65.95
CA ASP A 15 -15.94 10.92 -65.24
C ASP A 15 -16.49 10.75 -63.80
N GLU A 16 -17.48 9.90 -63.61
CA GLU A 16 -17.96 9.53 -62.25
C GLU A 16 -16.87 8.83 -61.43
N GLU A 17 -16.16 7.85 -61.97
CA GLU A 17 -15.04 7.16 -61.29
C GLU A 17 -13.90 8.12 -60.93
N GLU A 18 -13.58 9.09 -61.84
CA GLU A 18 -12.54 10.07 -61.57
C GLU A 18 -12.97 11.05 -60.43
N GLN A 19 -14.22 11.50 -60.43
CA GLN A 19 -14.78 12.32 -59.35
C GLN A 19 -14.78 11.55 -58.00
N TRP A 20 -15.17 10.30 -58.01
CA TRP A 20 -15.13 9.43 -56.79
C TRP A 20 -13.72 9.25 -56.30
N ALA A 21 -12.73 9.05 -57.17
CA ALA A 21 -11.34 8.93 -56.82
C ALA A 21 -10.77 10.22 -56.25
N GLU A 22 -11.11 11.39 -56.83
CA GLU A 22 -10.70 12.70 -56.31
C GLU A 22 -11.33 12.99 -54.93
N GLU A 23 -12.61 12.70 -54.75
CA GLU A 23 -13.26 12.88 -53.43
C GLU A 23 -12.66 11.91 -52.39
N ALA A 24 -12.40 10.67 -52.74
CA ALA A 24 -11.76 9.71 -51.83
C ALA A 24 -10.32 10.13 -51.46
N ASN A 25 -9.55 10.66 -52.39
CA ASN A 25 -8.23 11.20 -52.15
C ASN A 25 -8.26 12.45 -51.27
N ALA A 26 -9.18 13.38 -51.52
CA ALA A 26 -9.37 14.57 -50.71
C ALA A 26 -9.78 14.21 -49.26
N ARG A 27 -10.64 13.20 -49.08
CA ARG A 27 -10.99 12.69 -47.74
C ARG A 27 -9.78 12.06 -47.01
N ARG A 28 -8.96 11.29 -47.74
CA ARG A 28 -7.72 10.70 -47.19
C ARG A 28 -6.69 11.74 -46.81
N GLU A 29 -6.51 12.78 -47.59
CA GLU A 29 -5.62 13.91 -47.29
C GLU A 29 -6.08 14.67 -46.03
N ARG A 30 -7.37 14.98 -45.93
CA ARG A 30 -7.92 15.63 -44.75
C ARG A 30 -7.76 14.76 -43.49
N ALA A 31 -8.02 13.45 -43.59
CA ALA A 31 -7.81 12.51 -42.50
C ALA A 31 -6.33 12.43 -42.05
N ARG A 32 -5.39 12.44 -43.01
CA ARG A 32 -3.96 12.49 -42.73
C ARG A 32 -3.55 13.79 -42.06
N LEU A 33 -4.00 14.94 -42.54
CA LEU A 33 -3.71 16.25 -41.94
C LEU A 33 -4.24 16.31 -40.48
N LEU A 34 -5.46 15.82 -40.24
CA LEU A 34 -6.05 15.74 -38.91
C LEU A 34 -5.24 14.78 -38.01
N SER A 35 -4.79 13.63 -38.52
CA SER A 35 -4.02 12.69 -37.74
C SER A 35 -2.64 13.25 -37.36
N TYR A 36 -1.96 13.96 -38.25
CA TYR A 36 -0.71 14.68 -37.97
C TYR A 36 -0.91 15.81 -36.94
N GLY A 37 -1.98 16.60 -37.09
CA GLY A 37 -2.31 17.65 -36.13
C GLY A 37 -2.56 17.12 -34.73
N LEU A 38 -3.31 16.05 -34.62
CA LEU A 38 -3.59 15.39 -33.32
C LEU A 38 -2.32 14.77 -32.73
N ALA A 39 -1.48 14.12 -33.55
CA ALA A 39 -0.21 13.53 -33.08
C ALA A 39 0.77 14.61 -32.58
N ALA A 40 0.85 15.76 -33.28
CA ALA A 40 1.64 16.89 -32.83
C ALA A 40 1.11 17.46 -31.52
N LEU A 41 -0.21 17.64 -31.41
CA LEU A 41 -0.87 18.18 -30.21
C LEU A 41 -0.63 17.27 -29.00
N THR A 42 -0.85 15.96 -29.12
CA THR A 42 -0.64 15.00 -28.03
C THR A 42 0.83 14.95 -27.59
N SER A 43 1.77 15.04 -28.51
CA SER A 43 3.20 15.09 -28.22
C SER A 43 3.59 16.38 -27.48
N VAL A 44 3.11 17.54 -27.93
CA VAL A 44 3.37 18.82 -27.25
C VAL A 44 2.78 18.83 -25.85
N VAL A 45 1.54 18.34 -25.68
CA VAL A 45 0.87 18.27 -24.37
C VAL A 45 1.64 17.33 -23.41
N SER A 46 2.08 16.17 -23.90
CA SER A 46 2.84 15.22 -23.05
C SER A 46 4.17 15.78 -22.57
N VAL A 47 4.92 16.47 -23.47
CA VAL A 47 6.17 17.14 -23.12
C VAL A 47 5.92 18.32 -22.15
N ALA A 48 4.86 19.11 -22.37
CA ALA A 48 4.49 20.19 -21.48
C ALA A 48 4.12 19.68 -20.07
N LEU A 49 3.34 18.60 -19.96
CA LEU A 49 3.02 17.96 -18.68
C LEU A 49 4.28 17.45 -17.97
N LEU A 50 5.19 16.85 -18.68
CA LEU A 50 6.48 16.40 -18.14
C LEU A 50 7.29 17.60 -17.63
N ALA A 51 7.41 18.67 -18.42
CA ALA A 51 8.13 19.88 -18.03
C ALA A 51 7.53 20.51 -16.78
N VAL A 52 6.20 20.65 -16.71
CA VAL A 52 5.50 21.18 -15.53
C VAL A 52 5.79 20.32 -14.29
N THR A 53 5.73 18.98 -14.42
CA THR A 53 6.02 18.08 -13.31
C THR A 53 7.46 18.18 -12.81
N VAL A 54 8.42 18.27 -13.72
CA VAL A 54 9.84 18.46 -13.39
C VAL A 54 10.06 19.82 -12.74
N ILE A 55 9.50 20.90 -13.25
CA ILE A 55 9.61 22.25 -12.67
C ILE A 55 9.01 22.27 -11.26
N GLN A 56 7.86 21.65 -11.05
CA GLN A 56 7.25 21.54 -9.72
C GLN A 56 8.17 20.77 -8.76
N LYS A 57 8.77 19.68 -9.21
CA LYS A 57 9.70 18.89 -8.41
C LYS A 57 10.99 19.67 -8.05
N LEU A 58 11.52 20.44 -8.98
CA LEU A 58 12.71 21.26 -8.76
C LEU A 58 12.45 22.48 -7.85
N ARG A 59 11.27 23.09 -7.98
CA ARG A 59 10.88 24.23 -7.12
C ARG A 59 10.58 23.83 -5.69
N PHE A 60 10.23 22.58 -5.46
CA PHE A 60 9.94 22.10 -4.11
C PHE A 60 11.23 21.84 -3.33
N LYS A 61 11.51 22.70 -2.36
CA LYS A 61 12.54 22.44 -1.36
C LYS A 61 11.94 21.60 -0.23
N ARG A 62 12.47 20.41 0.02
CA ARG A 62 12.11 19.65 1.22
C ARG A 62 12.47 20.47 2.47
N PRO A 63 11.59 20.57 3.47
CA PRO A 63 11.94 21.17 4.73
C PRO A 63 13.15 20.40 5.32
N VAL A 64 14.10 21.16 5.87
CA VAL A 64 15.27 20.57 6.54
C VAL A 64 14.80 20.14 7.93
N PRO A 65 14.91 18.84 8.28
CA PRO A 65 14.49 18.38 9.59
C PRO A 65 15.34 19.03 10.69
N THR A 66 14.70 19.41 11.79
CA THR A 66 15.40 19.93 12.98
C THR A 66 16.07 18.79 13.74
N PHE A 67 15.44 17.61 13.76
CA PHE A 67 16.06 16.41 14.30
C PHE A 67 16.95 15.74 13.25
N ASN A 68 18.26 15.66 13.54
CA ASN A 68 19.27 15.12 12.62
C ASN A 68 20.22 14.10 13.27
N GLU A 69 19.81 13.46 14.37
CA GLU A 69 20.61 12.43 15.01
C GLU A 69 20.52 11.09 14.28
N THR A 70 21.58 10.29 14.37
CA THR A 70 21.65 8.96 13.74
C THR A 70 20.68 7.99 14.38
N TYR A 71 20.54 8.04 15.70
CA TYR A 71 19.71 7.15 16.50
C TYR A 71 18.73 7.93 17.36
N PHE A 72 17.56 7.39 17.50
CA PHE A 72 16.51 7.88 18.41
C PHE A 72 16.06 6.73 19.31
N ARG A 73 16.11 6.94 20.64
CA ARG A 73 15.92 5.88 21.64
C ARG A 73 14.62 6.03 22.42
N ASP A 74 13.66 6.67 21.82
CA ASP A 74 12.36 6.93 22.44
C ASP A 74 11.24 6.77 21.42
N VAL A 75 9.99 6.87 21.86
CA VAL A 75 8.81 6.84 20.99
C VAL A 75 8.78 8.11 20.13
N PRO A 76 8.69 8.02 18.80
CA PRO A 76 8.80 9.19 17.91
C PRO A 76 7.70 10.24 18.11
N SER A 77 6.50 9.78 18.48
CA SER A 77 5.34 10.60 18.84
C SER A 77 4.32 9.76 19.60
N ASP A 78 3.39 10.42 20.27
CA ASP A 78 2.27 9.76 20.96
C ASP A 78 1.18 9.24 19.98
N ASP A 79 1.45 9.29 18.68
CA ASP A 79 0.50 8.86 17.69
C ASP A 79 0.33 7.33 17.68
N HIS A 80 -0.85 6.91 17.27
CA HIS A 80 -1.17 5.49 17.16
C HIS A 80 -0.18 4.76 16.21
N PRO A 81 0.36 3.55 16.56
CA PRO A 81 1.37 2.85 15.76
C PRO A 81 0.92 2.57 14.32
N ALA A 82 -0.38 2.33 14.09
CA ALA A 82 -0.91 2.17 12.74
C ALA A 82 -0.84 3.46 11.92
N VAL A 83 -1.00 4.62 12.55
CA VAL A 83 -0.86 5.94 11.89
C VAL A 83 0.58 6.16 11.47
N LEU A 84 1.54 5.90 12.36
CA LEU A 84 2.97 6.00 12.04
C LEU A 84 3.39 5.01 10.95
N ALA A 85 2.91 3.75 11.01
CA ALA A 85 3.15 2.75 9.98
C ALA A 85 2.64 3.23 8.61
N THR A 86 1.45 3.83 8.57
CA THR A 86 0.81 4.36 7.36
C THR A 86 1.54 5.61 6.85
N PHE A 87 1.91 6.50 7.74
CA PHE A 87 2.72 7.67 7.42
C PHE A 87 4.06 7.28 6.78
N MET A 88 4.80 6.34 7.38
CA MET A 88 6.06 5.84 6.85
C MET A 88 5.88 5.04 5.55
N ASN A 89 4.71 4.48 5.32
CA ASN A 89 4.31 3.77 4.09
C ASN A 89 3.62 4.68 3.05
N LYS A 90 3.92 5.97 3.08
CA LYS A 90 3.45 6.98 2.10
C LYS A 90 1.91 7.11 2.01
N GLY A 91 1.20 6.90 3.11
CA GLY A 91 -0.23 7.05 3.20
C GLY A 91 -1.04 5.78 2.95
N THR A 92 -0.39 4.68 2.53
CA THR A 92 -1.05 3.38 2.38
C THR A 92 -0.94 2.59 3.67
N VAL A 93 -2.04 2.05 4.19
CA VAL A 93 -2.06 1.23 5.41
C VAL A 93 -1.38 -0.13 5.13
N PRO A 94 -0.20 -0.41 5.70
CA PRO A 94 0.48 -1.68 5.49
C PRO A 94 -0.05 -2.76 6.43
N ASP A 95 0.15 -4.05 6.09
CA ASP A 95 -0.27 -5.19 6.92
C ASP A 95 0.29 -5.11 8.35
N ARG A 96 1.52 -4.62 8.50
CA ARG A 96 2.17 -4.42 9.79
C ARG A 96 1.45 -3.42 10.71
N ALA A 97 0.64 -2.51 10.16
CA ALA A 97 -0.17 -1.60 10.96
C ALA A 97 -1.23 -2.34 11.78
N PHE A 98 -1.86 -3.36 11.19
CA PHE A 98 -2.80 -4.22 11.89
C PHE A 98 -2.10 -5.03 13.00
N VAL A 99 -0.94 -5.62 12.72
CA VAL A 99 -0.15 -6.38 13.69
C VAL A 99 0.29 -5.49 14.86
N ALA A 100 0.84 -4.30 14.57
CA ALA A 100 1.28 -3.34 15.59
C ALA A 100 0.10 -2.87 16.47
N THR A 101 -1.10 -2.72 15.90
CA THR A 101 -2.31 -2.41 16.68
C THR A 101 -2.69 -3.53 17.62
N LEU A 102 -2.64 -4.80 17.19
CA LEU A 102 -2.88 -5.94 18.07
C LEU A 102 -1.86 -6.00 19.22
N MET A 103 -0.58 -5.73 18.93
CA MET A 103 0.46 -5.66 19.95
C MET A 103 0.19 -4.53 20.96
N LYS A 104 -0.19 -3.32 20.47
CA LYS A 104 -0.61 -2.21 21.34
C LYS A 104 -1.80 -2.59 22.20
N LEU A 105 -2.83 -3.22 21.64
CA LEU A 105 -3.99 -3.69 22.40
C LEU A 105 -3.61 -4.72 23.48
N THR A 106 -2.55 -5.49 23.24
CA THR A 106 -2.00 -6.41 24.25
C THR A 106 -1.27 -5.64 25.36
N ASP A 107 -0.50 -4.61 25.00
CA ASP A 107 0.16 -3.72 25.98
C ASP A 107 -0.87 -2.99 26.85
N ASP A 108 -1.96 -2.51 26.25
CA ASP A 108 -3.10 -1.89 26.92
C ASP A 108 -3.97 -2.87 27.73
N ARG A 109 -3.63 -4.14 27.79
CA ARG A 109 -4.39 -5.21 28.51
C ARG A 109 -5.83 -5.37 28.02
N LEU A 110 -6.11 -5.01 26.79
CA LEU A 110 -7.44 -5.19 26.19
C LEU A 110 -7.62 -6.58 25.62
N ILE A 111 -6.54 -7.18 25.11
CA ILE A 111 -6.50 -8.53 24.57
C ILE A 111 -5.37 -9.35 25.21
N LYS A 112 -5.52 -10.67 25.18
CA LYS A 112 -4.50 -11.64 25.61
C LYS A 112 -4.18 -12.58 24.47
N LEU A 113 -2.90 -12.80 24.23
CA LEU A 113 -2.39 -13.75 23.25
C LEU A 113 -1.97 -15.05 23.94
N GLN A 114 -2.37 -16.19 23.39
CA GLN A 114 -2.03 -17.52 23.90
C GLN A 114 -1.75 -18.48 22.73
N SER A 115 -0.82 -19.40 22.90
CA SER A 115 -0.66 -20.54 22.01
C SER A 115 -1.68 -21.62 22.36
N VAL A 116 -2.28 -22.25 21.36
CA VAL A 116 -3.31 -23.28 21.54
C VAL A 116 -3.00 -24.50 20.69
N ALA A 117 -3.30 -25.69 21.24
CA ALA A 117 -3.26 -26.93 20.49
C ALA A 117 -4.57 -27.10 19.69
N THR A 118 -4.47 -27.56 18.45
CA THR A 118 -5.64 -27.99 17.69
C THR A 118 -6.19 -29.28 18.28
N PRO A 119 -7.52 -29.49 18.29
CA PRO A 119 -8.09 -30.75 18.78
C PRO A 119 -7.42 -31.97 18.15
N GLY A 120 -6.91 -32.88 18.98
CA GLY A 120 -6.17 -34.07 18.58
C GLY A 120 -4.65 -33.93 18.51
N GLN A 121 -4.08 -32.74 18.73
CA GLN A 121 -2.64 -32.52 18.82
C GLN A 121 -2.21 -32.19 20.26
N LYS A 122 -1.07 -32.76 20.70
CA LYS A 122 -0.50 -32.49 22.04
C LYS A 122 0.32 -31.19 22.06
N ALA A 123 0.89 -30.79 20.92
CA ALA A 123 1.68 -29.58 20.79
C ALA A 123 0.84 -28.40 20.31
N ALA A 124 1.23 -27.19 20.70
CA ALA A 124 0.63 -25.96 20.20
C ALA A 124 0.77 -25.90 18.66
N SER A 125 -0.32 -25.57 17.96
CA SER A 125 -0.38 -25.53 16.50
C SER A 125 -0.96 -24.25 15.94
N ASP A 126 -1.54 -23.39 16.80
CA ASP A 126 -2.12 -22.08 16.42
C ASP A 126 -2.03 -21.10 17.59
N TYR A 127 -2.33 -19.84 17.32
CA TYR A 127 -2.45 -18.80 18.34
C TYR A 127 -3.91 -18.37 18.48
N CYS A 128 -4.28 -18.02 19.69
CA CYS A 128 -5.61 -17.51 20.04
C CYS A 128 -5.49 -16.15 20.71
N ILE A 129 -6.30 -15.19 20.24
CA ILE A 129 -6.51 -13.93 20.95
C ILE A 129 -7.84 -14.02 21.68
N SER A 130 -7.83 -13.64 22.95
CA SER A 130 -9.01 -13.54 23.80
C SER A 130 -9.19 -12.11 24.35
N MET A 131 -10.43 -11.71 24.57
CA MET A 131 -10.82 -10.41 25.07
C MET A 131 -12.08 -10.53 25.92
N ASP A 132 -12.19 -9.74 27.00
CA ASP A 132 -13.43 -9.62 27.75
C ASP A 132 -14.50 -8.89 26.93
N ASN A 133 -15.76 -9.20 27.13
CA ASN A 133 -16.88 -8.54 26.45
C ASN A 133 -16.88 -7.01 26.62
N SER A 134 -16.32 -6.50 27.71
CA SER A 134 -16.12 -5.07 27.96
C SER A 134 -15.01 -4.44 27.11
N GLY A 135 -14.19 -5.23 26.41
CA GLY A 135 -13.05 -4.75 25.64
C GLY A 135 -13.42 -3.71 24.58
N PHE A 136 -14.56 -3.88 23.91
CA PHE A 136 -15.05 -2.88 22.94
C PHE A 136 -15.40 -1.53 23.58
N THR A 137 -15.89 -1.51 24.80
CA THR A 137 -16.22 -0.28 25.54
C THR A 137 -14.96 0.35 26.11
N ARG A 138 -13.98 -0.46 26.50
CA ARG A 138 -12.68 0.00 27.02
C ARG A 138 -11.76 0.53 25.92
N ALA A 139 -11.91 0.07 24.69
CA ALA A 139 -11.18 0.60 23.52
C ALA A 139 -11.71 2.01 23.18
N LYS A 140 -11.04 3.03 23.72
CA LYS A 140 -11.42 4.44 23.54
C LYS A 140 -11.02 4.96 22.15
N ASP A 141 -9.89 4.47 21.61
CA ASP A 141 -9.40 4.85 20.29
C ASP A 141 -10.25 4.19 19.18
N GLY A 142 -10.59 4.99 18.17
CA GLY A 142 -11.39 4.52 17.03
C GLY A 142 -10.70 3.48 16.16
N ILE A 143 -9.36 3.52 16.07
CA ILE A 143 -8.54 2.55 15.32
C ILE A 143 -8.51 1.24 16.09
N ASP A 144 -8.28 1.27 17.41
CA ASP A 144 -8.32 0.11 18.30
C ASP A 144 -9.65 -0.64 18.18
N ARG A 145 -10.75 0.10 18.27
CA ARG A 145 -12.09 -0.47 18.11
C ARG A 145 -12.31 -1.09 16.74
N ALA A 146 -11.86 -0.43 15.67
CA ALA A 146 -11.99 -0.96 14.31
C ALA A 146 -11.22 -2.28 14.11
N VAL A 147 -10.02 -2.39 14.70
CA VAL A 147 -9.24 -3.64 14.67
C VAL A 147 -9.93 -4.75 15.47
N LEU A 148 -10.46 -4.46 16.65
CA LEU A 148 -11.23 -5.43 17.43
C LEU A 148 -12.48 -5.90 16.68
N GLU A 149 -13.23 -4.98 16.08
CA GLU A 149 -14.41 -5.29 15.27
C GLU A 149 -14.07 -6.12 14.04
N LEU A 150 -12.91 -5.89 13.42
CA LEU A 150 -12.42 -6.66 12.29
C LEU A 150 -11.98 -8.07 12.72
N TYR A 151 -11.21 -8.16 13.80
CA TYR A 151 -10.66 -9.44 14.27
C TYR A 151 -11.73 -10.36 14.84
N PHE A 152 -12.64 -9.86 15.70
CA PHE A 152 -13.72 -10.62 16.32
C PHE A 152 -15.02 -10.67 15.50
N LEU A 153 -14.97 -10.31 14.21
CA LEU A 153 -16.13 -10.31 13.33
C LEU A 153 -16.74 -11.72 13.21
N GLY A 154 -18.03 -11.84 13.59
CA GLY A 154 -18.76 -13.12 13.55
C GLY A 154 -18.34 -14.13 14.62
N VAL A 155 -17.70 -13.68 15.70
CA VAL A 155 -17.46 -14.50 16.90
C VAL A 155 -18.69 -14.43 17.78
N GLU A 156 -19.25 -15.57 18.12
CA GLU A 156 -20.32 -15.68 19.12
C GLU A 156 -19.76 -15.52 20.52
N ARG A 157 -20.50 -14.84 21.39
CA ARG A 157 -20.11 -14.63 22.78
C ARG A 157 -20.24 -15.95 23.55
N GLN A 158 -19.15 -16.41 24.11
CA GLN A 158 -19.14 -17.55 25.02
C GLN A 158 -18.89 -17.03 26.46
N GLY A 159 -19.96 -16.89 27.22
CA GLY A 159 -19.87 -16.33 28.58
C GLY A 159 -19.42 -14.86 28.59
N THR A 160 -18.38 -14.54 29.36
CA THR A 160 -17.84 -13.18 29.52
C THR A 160 -16.69 -12.85 28.56
N THR A 161 -16.21 -13.81 27.76
CA THR A 161 -15.04 -13.66 26.90
C THR A 161 -15.34 -13.96 25.44
N LEU A 162 -14.65 -13.24 24.57
CA LEU A 162 -14.55 -13.52 23.12
C LEU A 162 -13.18 -14.13 22.87
N SER A 163 -13.11 -15.20 22.09
CA SER A 163 -11.85 -15.82 21.71
C SER A 163 -11.87 -16.23 20.25
N ARG A 164 -10.73 -16.07 19.56
CA ARG A 164 -10.57 -16.44 18.16
C ARG A 164 -9.14 -16.86 17.89
N THR A 165 -8.97 -17.99 17.16
CA THR A 165 -7.66 -18.41 16.66
C THR A 165 -7.33 -17.76 15.33
N PHE A 166 -6.04 -17.66 14.98
CA PHE A 166 -5.57 -17.08 13.73
C PHE A 166 -6.13 -17.84 12.50
N GLN A 167 -6.18 -19.16 12.56
CA GLN A 167 -6.75 -19.96 11.49
C GLN A 167 -8.26 -19.76 11.35
N SER A 168 -8.98 -19.59 12.48
CA SER A 168 -10.41 -19.28 12.47
C SER A 168 -10.68 -17.91 11.84
N PHE A 169 -9.85 -16.90 12.16
CA PHE A 169 -9.93 -15.58 11.53
C PHE A 169 -9.75 -15.66 10.01
N LYS A 170 -8.70 -16.34 9.52
CA LYS A 170 -8.45 -16.55 8.10
C LYS A 170 -9.63 -17.25 7.39
N ARG A 171 -10.16 -18.31 8.01
CA ARG A 171 -11.28 -19.08 7.46
C ARG A 171 -12.54 -18.22 7.34
N TYR A 172 -12.82 -17.41 8.36
CA TYR A 172 -13.96 -16.50 8.35
C TYR A 172 -13.84 -15.44 7.24
N ALA A 173 -12.69 -14.78 7.14
CA ALA A 173 -12.43 -13.76 6.12
C ALA A 173 -12.65 -14.31 4.69
N ARG A 174 -12.17 -15.53 4.41
CA ARG A 174 -12.37 -16.20 3.12
C ARG A 174 -13.82 -16.60 2.83
N LYS A 175 -14.57 -16.97 3.87
CA LYS A 175 -15.97 -17.38 3.73
C LYS A 175 -16.92 -16.18 3.60
N HIS A 176 -16.59 -15.05 4.22
CA HIS A 176 -17.46 -13.87 4.33
C HIS A 176 -16.77 -12.61 3.77
N THR A 177 -16.26 -12.70 2.54
CA THR A 177 -15.41 -11.67 1.91
C THR A 177 -16.05 -10.29 1.87
N SER A 178 -17.35 -10.17 1.56
CA SER A 178 -18.04 -8.88 1.48
C SER A 178 -18.17 -8.18 2.84
N THR A 179 -18.52 -8.94 3.88
CA THR A 179 -18.63 -8.39 5.25
C THR A 179 -17.26 -8.03 5.82
N TYR A 180 -16.26 -8.87 5.52
CA TYR A 180 -14.87 -8.62 5.92
C TYR A 180 -14.31 -7.39 5.21
N SER A 181 -14.54 -7.23 3.88
CA SER A 181 -14.12 -6.05 3.10
C SER A 181 -14.64 -4.76 3.73
N ARG A 182 -15.94 -4.68 4.03
CA ARG A 182 -16.53 -3.49 4.63
C ARG A 182 -15.89 -3.13 5.98
N ARG A 183 -15.50 -4.11 6.81
CA ARG A 183 -14.81 -3.86 8.08
C ARG A 183 -13.36 -3.47 7.87
N LEU A 184 -12.70 -4.07 6.88
CA LEU A 184 -11.36 -3.70 6.46
C LEU A 184 -11.32 -2.25 5.95
N ASP A 185 -12.28 -1.86 5.11
CA ASP A 185 -12.41 -0.50 4.60
C ASP A 185 -12.62 0.50 5.74
N ASN A 186 -13.50 0.18 6.71
CA ASN A 186 -13.69 1.02 7.90
C ASN A 186 -12.39 1.20 8.70
N TYR A 187 -11.62 0.13 8.92
CA TYR A 187 -10.32 0.22 9.59
C TYR A 187 -9.34 1.10 8.80
N THR A 188 -9.21 0.86 7.50
CA THR A 188 -8.32 1.61 6.61
C THR A 188 -8.68 3.10 6.59
N HIS A 189 -9.96 3.43 6.42
CA HIS A 189 -10.43 4.82 6.43
C HIS A 189 -10.20 5.52 7.77
N ARG A 190 -10.34 4.82 8.90
CA ARG A 190 -10.05 5.42 10.22
C ARG A 190 -8.57 5.75 10.36
N VAL A 191 -7.68 4.82 9.97
CA VAL A 191 -6.23 5.05 10.05
C VAL A 191 -5.81 6.19 9.14
N THR A 192 -6.26 6.20 7.87
CA THR A 192 -5.92 7.26 6.91
C THR A 192 -6.49 8.61 7.32
N GLY A 193 -7.74 8.65 7.80
CA GLY A 193 -8.37 9.88 8.26
C GLY A 193 -7.64 10.51 9.46
N VAL A 194 -7.20 9.69 10.44
CA VAL A 194 -6.38 10.20 11.54
C VAL A 194 -5.02 10.69 11.04
N MET A 195 -4.36 9.95 10.13
CA MET A 195 -3.09 10.37 9.56
C MET A 195 -3.22 11.71 8.81
N GLU A 196 -4.27 11.87 8.01
CA GLU A 196 -4.52 13.10 7.24
C GLU A 196 -4.80 14.31 8.15
N SER A 197 -5.54 14.11 9.26
CA SER A 197 -5.82 15.16 10.23
C SER A 197 -4.57 15.72 10.93
N LYS A 198 -3.45 14.97 10.91
CA LYS A 198 -2.17 15.40 11.50
C LYS A 198 -1.40 16.41 10.64
N ASN A 199 -1.84 16.69 9.40
CA ASN A 199 -1.19 17.63 8.49
C ASN A 199 0.33 17.38 8.30
N LEU A 200 0.76 16.12 8.37
CA LEU A 200 2.16 15.72 8.18
C LEU A 200 2.61 15.82 6.71
N VAL A 201 1.65 15.84 5.80
CA VAL A 201 1.86 15.99 4.36
C VAL A 201 1.22 17.29 3.92
N ALA A 202 2.00 18.14 3.25
CA ALA A 202 1.51 19.42 2.74
C ALA A 202 0.52 19.18 1.60
N SER A 203 -0.63 19.85 1.65
CA SER A 203 -1.65 19.79 0.60
C SER A 203 -1.29 20.64 -0.62
N ASP A 204 -0.38 21.60 -0.46
CA ASP A 204 -0.01 22.54 -1.50
C ASP A 204 0.59 21.83 -2.71
N GLY A 205 -0.08 21.98 -3.87
CA GLY A 205 0.36 21.40 -5.15
C GLY A 205 -0.05 19.94 -5.37
N THR A 206 -0.76 19.27 -4.46
CA THR A 206 -1.29 17.93 -4.70
C THR A 206 -2.29 17.92 -5.84
N ALA A 207 -3.11 18.97 -5.97
CA ALA A 207 -4.03 19.15 -7.09
C ALA A 207 -3.30 19.27 -8.44
N ALA A 208 -2.18 20.00 -8.48
CA ALA A 208 -1.38 20.12 -9.70
C ALA A 208 -0.74 18.79 -10.09
N VAL A 209 -0.25 18.01 -9.11
CA VAL A 209 0.27 16.66 -9.35
C VAL A 209 -0.83 15.70 -9.82
N ALA A 210 -2.00 15.75 -9.20
CA ALA A 210 -3.16 14.96 -9.63
C ALA A 210 -3.55 15.29 -11.08
N LEU A 211 -3.59 16.58 -11.45
CA LEU A 211 -3.87 17.03 -12.81
C LEU A 211 -2.83 16.51 -13.81
N THR A 212 -1.52 16.47 -13.45
CA THR A 212 -0.49 15.93 -14.34
C THR A 212 -0.63 14.42 -14.53
N ILE A 213 -0.99 13.68 -13.49
CA ILE A 213 -1.26 12.24 -13.57
C ILE A 213 -2.48 11.96 -14.45
N ILE A 214 -3.58 12.66 -14.21
CA ILE A 214 -4.81 12.55 -15.01
C ILE A 214 -4.52 12.91 -16.46
N GLY A 215 -3.82 14.04 -16.70
CA GLY A 215 -3.44 14.48 -18.03
C GLY A 215 -2.58 13.45 -18.76
N GLY A 216 -1.58 12.87 -18.10
CA GLY A 216 -0.75 11.80 -18.67
C GLY A 216 -1.57 10.57 -19.05
N THR A 217 -2.53 10.18 -18.23
CA THR A 217 -3.44 9.05 -18.52
C THR A 217 -4.32 9.35 -19.73
N PHE A 218 -4.86 10.58 -19.82
CA PHE A 218 -5.64 11.02 -20.97
C PHE A 218 -4.84 11.05 -22.28
N VAL A 219 -3.58 11.45 -22.23
CA VAL A 219 -2.70 11.45 -23.41
C VAL A 219 -2.46 10.03 -23.92
N ILE A 220 -2.23 9.07 -23.01
CA ILE A 220 -2.06 7.65 -23.39
C ILE A 220 -3.36 7.11 -24.02
N GLY A 221 -4.50 7.32 -23.35
CA GLY A 221 -5.80 6.86 -23.84
C GLY A 221 -6.21 7.50 -25.16
N GLY A 222 -6.04 8.80 -25.30
CA GLY A 222 -6.34 9.55 -26.53
C GLY A 222 -5.46 9.15 -27.70
N GLY A 223 -4.17 8.96 -27.46
CA GLY A 223 -3.22 8.48 -28.47
C GLY A 223 -3.53 7.06 -28.95
N PHE A 224 -3.98 6.18 -28.01
CA PHE A 224 -4.42 4.83 -28.37
C PHE A 224 -5.68 4.83 -29.22
N LEU A 225 -6.69 5.64 -28.86
CA LEU A 225 -7.89 5.83 -29.69
C LEU A 225 -7.55 6.39 -31.07
N GLN A 226 -6.64 7.36 -31.16
CA GLN A 226 -6.17 7.90 -32.42
C GLN A 226 -5.57 6.81 -33.32
N MET A 227 -4.82 5.86 -32.75
CA MET A 227 -4.23 4.76 -33.49
C MET A 227 -5.26 3.77 -34.05
N ILE A 228 -6.40 3.60 -33.34
CA ILE A 228 -7.47 2.69 -33.77
C ILE A 228 -8.36 3.33 -34.87
N PHE A 229 -8.70 4.61 -34.72
CA PHE A 229 -9.71 5.26 -35.56
C PHE A 229 -9.15 6.07 -36.74
N LEU A 230 -7.87 6.37 -36.75
CA LEU A 230 -7.21 7.14 -37.78
C LEU A 230 -6.11 6.31 -38.44
N ASP A 231 -5.91 6.47 -39.77
CA ASP A 231 -4.76 5.89 -40.45
C ASP A 231 -3.47 6.31 -39.74
N ALA A 232 -2.67 5.32 -39.31
CA ALA A 232 -1.49 5.53 -38.49
C ALA A 232 -0.19 5.48 -39.34
N PRO A 233 0.16 6.56 -40.07
CA PRO A 233 1.43 6.64 -40.79
C PRO A 233 2.62 6.58 -39.80
N VAL A 234 3.78 6.13 -40.25
CA VAL A 234 4.97 5.96 -39.41
C VAL A 234 5.28 7.13 -38.46
N PRO A 235 5.17 8.43 -38.88
CA PRO A 235 5.39 9.54 -37.97
C PRO A 235 4.43 9.59 -36.77
N ASN A 236 3.16 9.18 -36.94
CA ASN A 236 2.18 9.14 -35.86
C ASN A 236 2.51 8.05 -34.84
N ILE A 237 3.03 6.91 -35.29
CA ILE A 237 3.48 5.81 -34.39
C ILE A 237 4.65 6.30 -33.53
N ILE A 238 5.60 7.02 -34.11
CA ILE A 238 6.75 7.59 -33.40
C ILE A 238 6.26 8.64 -32.39
N ALA A 239 5.38 9.56 -32.79
CA ALA A 239 4.82 10.58 -31.92
C ALA A 239 4.05 9.98 -30.73
N PHE A 240 3.27 8.93 -30.98
CA PHE A 240 2.58 8.17 -29.93
C PHE A 240 3.57 7.52 -28.96
N GLY A 241 4.62 6.87 -29.47
CA GLY A 241 5.67 6.26 -28.63
C GLY A 241 6.33 7.29 -27.70
N VAL A 242 6.69 8.47 -28.22
CA VAL A 242 7.25 9.58 -27.41
C VAL A 242 6.24 10.04 -26.35
N SER A 243 4.98 10.21 -26.74
CA SER A 243 3.91 10.64 -25.81
C SER A 243 3.68 9.65 -24.67
N VAL A 244 3.72 8.35 -24.96
CA VAL A 244 3.62 7.28 -23.96
C VAL A 244 4.79 7.34 -22.98
N VAL A 245 6.02 7.43 -23.47
CA VAL A 245 7.23 7.50 -22.63
C VAL A 245 7.16 8.74 -21.72
N CYS A 246 6.88 9.92 -22.26
CA CYS A 246 6.75 11.15 -21.48
C CYS A 246 5.64 11.02 -20.42
N SER A 247 4.47 10.48 -20.78
CA SER A 247 3.35 10.30 -19.85
C SER A 247 3.65 9.30 -18.74
N VAL A 248 4.30 8.19 -19.05
CA VAL A 248 4.74 7.21 -18.04
C VAL A 248 5.73 7.85 -17.06
N ILE A 249 6.72 8.61 -17.56
CA ILE A 249 7.67 9.33 -16.70
C ILE A 249 6.94 10.35 -15.84
N THR A 250 5.98 11.10 -16.40
CA THR A 250 5.16 12.09 -15.67
C THR A 250 4.37 11.42 -14.55
N ILE A 251 3.72 10.28 -14.81
CA ILE A 251 2.95 9.53 -13.81
C ILE A 251 3.89 9.01 -12.71
N LEU A 252 5.02 8.40 -13.06
CA LEU A 252 5.99 7.89 -12.09
C LEU A 252 6.57 9.01 -11.20
N LEU A 253 6.92 10.15 -11.81
CA LEU A 253 7.39 11.32 -11.05
C LEU A 253 6.29 11.88 -10.14
N GLY A 254 5.04 11.93 -10.60
CA GLY A 254 3.88 12.37 -9.81
C GLY A 254 3.63 11.47 -8.61
N LEU A 255 3.61 10.16 -8.81
CA LEU A 255 3.40 9.17 -7.73
C LEU A 255 4.52 9.18 -6.68
N THR A 256 5.75 9.53 -7.06
CA THR A 256 6.87 9.65 -6.13
C THR A 256 6.94 10.99 -5.41
N PHE A 257 6.08 11.95 -5.77
CA PHE A 257 6.11 13.30 -5.26
C PHE A 257 5.34 13.39 -3.94
N ARG A 258 6.05 13.40 -2.83
CA ARG A 258 5.50 13.57 -1.48
C ARG A 258 6.08 14.82 -0.85
N ARG A 259 5.21 15.77 -0.55
CA ARG A 259 5.58 16.99 0.18
C ARG A 259 5.31 16.76 1.66
N LEU A 260 6.34 16.88 2.48
CA LEU A 260 6.19 16.85 3.92
C LEU A 260 6.12 18.27 4.46
N THR A 261 5.35 18.46 5.52
CA THR A 261 5.45 19.65 6.38
C THR A 261 6.75 19.58 7.20
N GLN A 262 7.12 20.63 7.92
CA GLN A 262 8.26 20.61 8.82
C GLN A 262 8.09 19.51 9.88
N GLU A 263 6.92 19.44 10.50
CA GLU A 263 6.59 18.41 11.49
C GLU A 263 6.65 17.00 10.89
N GLY A 264 6.15 16.84 9.65
CA GLY A 264 6.24 15.57 8.94
C GLY A 264 7.68 15.16 8.63
N ALA A 265 8.57 16.10 8.29
CA ALA A 265 9.98 15.83 8.05
C ALA A 265 10.70 15.41 9.34
N ASP A 266 10.45 16.09 10.44
CA ASP A 266 11.00 15.78 11.74
C ASP A 266 10.53 14.41 12.24
N LEU A 267 9.24 14.12 12.13
CA LEU A 267 8.66 12.83 12.49
C LEU A 267 9.24 11.70 11.64
N GLU A 268 9.35 11.90 10.30
CA GLU A 268 9.95 10.91 9.40
C GLU A 268 11.40 10.59 9.81
N ASN A 269 12.19 11.60 10.17
CA ASN A 269 13.58 11.42 10.61
C ASN A 269 13.65 10.69 11.97
N LYS A 270 12.82 11.06 12.95
CA LYS A 270 12.75 10.35 14.24
C LYS A 270 12.37 8.87 14.04
N CYS A 271 11.34 8.59 13.21
CA CYS A 271 10.95 7.22 12.90
C CYS A 271 12.07 6.42 12.22
N ARG A 272 12.81 7.03 11.30
CA ARG A 272 13.97 6.39 10.65
C ARG A 272 15.12 6.16 11.60
N ALA A 273 15.40 7.12 12.49
CA ALA A 273 16.45 7.02 13.49
C ALA A 273 16.11 5.94 14.54
N LEU A 274 14.84 5.86 14.98
CA LEU A 274 14.39 4.78 15.86
C LEU A 274 14.52 3.41 15.16
N LYS A 275 14.02 3.29 13.93
CA LYS A 275 14.14 2.04 13.18
C LYS A 275 15.61 1.60 13.07
N ARG A 276 16.50 2.50 12.72
CA ARG A 276 17.95 2.24 12.61
C ARG A 276 18.54 1.82 13.95
N TRP A 277 18.17 2.50 15.03
CA TRP A 277 18.63 2.12 16.36
C TRP A 277 18.18 0.71 16.74
N LEU A 278 16.92 0.35 16.50
CA LEU A 278 16.42 -0.99 16.77
C LEU A 278 17.12 -2.05 15.90
N GLU A 279 17.41 -1.75 14.62
CA GLU A 279 18.13 -2.66 13.72
C GLU A 279 19.60 -2.85 14.10
N ASP A 280 20.23 -1.84 14.68
CA ASP A 280 21.63 -1.88 15.12
C ASP A 280 21.78 -2.22 16.63
N PHE A 281 20.69 -2.36 17.37
CA PHE A 281 20.68 -2.52 18.83
C PHE A 281 21.65 -3.61 19.34
N THR A 282 21.57 -4.80 18.75
CA THR A 282 22.43 -5.94 19.14
C THR A 282 23.90 -5.68 18.78
N ARG A 283 24.17 -4.89 17.73
CA ARG A 283 25.52 -4.53 17.30
C ARG A 283 26.13 -3.46 18.18
N LEU A 284 25.30 -2.57 18.74
CA LEU A 284 25.72 -1.51 19.64
C LEU A 284 26.09 -2.04 21.05
N GLY A 285 25.67 -3.27 21.40
CA GLY A 285 25.88 -3.84 22.70
C GLY A 285 25.15 -3.10 23.83
N GLU A 286 24.10 -2.34 23.48
CA GLU A 286 23.29 -1.62 24.44
C GLU A 286 22.42 -2.59 25.26
N ALA A 287 22.23 -2.29 26.55
CA ALA A 287 21.33 -3.05 27.40
C ALA A 287 19.87 -2.65 27.12
N VAL A 288 18.95 -3.59 27.32
CA VAL A 288 17.50 -3.31 27.29
C VAL A 288 17.21 -2.17 28.26
N PRO A 289 16.43 -1.14 27.85
CA PRO A 289 16.05 -0.07 28.76
C PRO A 289 15.47 -0.61 30.06
N GLY A 290 15.87 -0.02 31.18
CA GLY A 290 15.34 -0.41 32.50
C GLY A 290 13.85 -0.09 32.67
N ASP A 291 13.32 0.82 31.86
CA ASP A 291 11.88 1.09 31.75
C ASP A 291 11.24 0.07 30.80
N LEU A 292 10.58 -0.93 31.38
CA LEU A 292 9.91 -2.00 30.67
C LEU A 292 8.69 -1.53 29.89
N ILE A 293 8.05 -0.47 30.32
CA ILE A 293 6.90 0.15 29.64
C ILE A 293 7.38 0.78 28.33
N LEU A 294 8.48 1.51 28.38
CA LEU A 294 9.12 2.06 27.18
C LEU A 294 9.53 0.95 26.23
N TRP A 295 10.12 -0.15 26.73
CA TRP A 295 10.53 -1.27 25.91
C TRP A 295 9.38 -1.91 25.15
N ASN A 296 8.23 -2.14 25.80
CA ASN A 296 7.03 -2.62 25.14
C ASN A 296 6.59 -1.71 23.99
N LYS A 297 6.54 -0.40 24.22
CA LYS A 297 6.21 0.58 23.18
C LYS A 297 7.20 0.55 22.03
N LEU A 298 8.50 0.45 22.31
CA LEU A 298 9.54 0.39 21.29
C LEU A 298 9.44 -0.88 20.42
N MET A 299 9.06 -2.02 21.01
CA MET A 299 8.79 -3.25 20.27
C MET A 299 7.57 -3.11 19.34
N VAL A 300 6.49 -2.51 19.82
CA VAL A 300 5.31 -2.17 18.98
C VAL A 300 5.70 -1.26 17.83
N MET A 301 6.50 -0.22 18.12
CA MET A 301 7.01 0.71 17.10
C MET A 301 7.94 0.00 16.10
N GLY A 302 8.77 -0.93 16.57
CA GLY A 302 9.63 -1.75 15.69
C GLY A 302 8.82 -2.48 14.62
N VAL A 303 7.71 -3.11 15.02
CA VAL A 303 6.79 -3.75 14.07
C VAL A 303 6.12 -2.72 13.15
N ALA A 304 5.62 -1.62 13.70
CA ALA A 304 4.97 -0.55 12.91
C ALA A 304 5.90 0.05 11.86
N LEU A 305 7.17 0.28 12.21
CA LEU A 305 8.19 0.83 11.32
C LEU A 305 8.81 -0.21 10.37
N GLY A 306 8.48 -1.48 10.53
CA GLY A 306 8.94 -2.56 9.66
C GLY A 306 10.40 -2.93 9.91
N VAL A 307 10.80 -3.05 11.15
CA VAL A 307 12.05 -3.70 11.57
C VAL A 307 12.01 -5.17 11.17
N SER A 308 13.16 -5.74 10.80
CA SER A 308 13.22 -7.11 10.30
C SER A 308 12.78 -8.13 11.36
N LYS A 309 12.16 -9.24 10.91
CA LYS A 309 11.73 -10.33 11.79
C LYS A 309 12.88 -10.90 12.62
N LYS A 310 14.07 -11.01 12.00
CA LYS A 310 15.27 -11.46 12.68
C LYS A 310 15.62 -10.52 13.82
N THR A 311 15.66 -9.23 13.56
CA THR A 311 15.95 -8.21 14.56
C THR A 311 14.92 -8.19 15.68
N LEU A 312 13.62 -8.31 15.37
CA LEU A 312 12.59 -8.38 16.41
C LEU A 312 12.76 -9.57 17.36
N ARG A 313 13.22 -10.72 16.84
CA ARG A 313 13.58 -11.88 17.68
C ARG A 313 14.81 -11.60 18.53
N GLU A 314 15.85 -11.04 17.95
CA GLU A 314 17.06 -10.66 18.68
C GLU A 314 16.76 -9.64 19.80
N LEU A 315 15.84 -8.69 19.54
CA LEU A 315 15.38 -7.75 20.56
C LEU A 315 14.59 -8.44 21.69
N ALA A 316 13.76 -9.43 21.35
CA ALA A 316 13.05 -10.23 22.34
C ALA A 316 14.04 -11.10 23.17
N ASP A 317 15.05 -11.67 22.52
CA ASP A 317 16.07 -12.50 23.18
C ASP A 317 17.04 -11.67 24.04
N ALA A 318 17.17 -10.37 23.79
CA ALA A 318 17.98 -9.47 24.59
C ALA A 318 17.44 -9.25 26.02
N VAL A 319 16.16 -9.60 26.27
CA VAL A 319 15.59 -9.54 27.63
C VAL A 319 16.31 -10.56 28.54
N PRO A 320 16.91 -10.13 29.65
CA PRO A 320 17.69 -11.04 30.51
C PRO A 320 16.85 -12.21 31.04
N PRO A 321 17.43 -13.45 31.10
CA PRO A 321 16.72 -14.61 31.62
C PRO A 321 16.16 -14.44 33.02
N ALA A 322 16.88 -13.70 33.88
CA ALA A 322 16.40 -13.37 35.24
C ALA A 322 15.09 -12.60 35.24
N VAL A 323 14.89 -11.72 34.26
CA VAL A 323 13.65 -10.95 34.08
C VAL A 323 12.56 -11.82 33.46
N ARG A 324 12.91 -12.64 32.46
CA ARG A 324 11.94 -13.56 31.81
C ARG A 324 11.36 -14.61 32.75
N ASN A 325 12.15 -15.05 33.75
CA ASN A 325 11.75 -16.06 34.72
C ASN A 325 11.15 -15.45 36.01
N ALA A 326 11.06 -14.12 36.10
CA ALA A 326 10.46 -13.45 37.23
C ALA A 326 8.94 -13.67 37.27
N GLU A 327 8.40 -13.77 38.49
CA GLU A 327 6.95 -13.79 38.70
C GLU A 327 6.33 -12.48 38.17
N GLY A 328 5.24 -12.59 37.43
CA GLY A 328 4.61 -11.44 36.80
C GLY A 328 5.23 -10.96 35.50
N PHE A 329 6.18 -11.70 34.90
CA PHE A 329 6.84 -11.33 33.63
C PHE A 329 5.83 -10.93 32.53
N TYR A 330 4.73 -11.68 32.40
CA TYR A 330 3.65 -11.38 31.43
C TYR A 330 2.93 -10.05 31.73
N ASP A 331 2.93 -9.62 32.97
CA ASP A 331 2.32 -8.35 33.38
C ASP A 331 3.19 -7.16 33.00
N TYR A 332 4.52 -7.37 32.95
CA TYR A 332 5.49 -6.32 32.57
C TYR A 332 5.83 -6.36 31.07
N TYR A 333 5.87 -7.55 30.46
CA TYR A 333 6.22 -7.76 29.06
C TYR A 333 5.13 -8.48 28.24
N PRO A 334 3.92 -7.98 28.13
CA PRO A 334 2.86 -8.67 27.41
C PRO A 334 3.12 -8.71 25.90
N VAL A 335 3.92 -7.76 25.39
CA VAL A 335 4.29 -7.64 23.97
C VAL A 335 5.41 -8.62 23.58
N TYR A 336 6.19 -9.11 24.54
CA TYR A 336 7.30 -10.02 24.31
C TYR A 336 6.89 -11.23 23.45
N TRP A 337 5.77 -11.85 23.77
CA TRP A 337 5.30 -13.08 23.12
C TRP A 337 4.94 -12.89 21.65
N TRP A 338 4.69 -11.67 21.24
CA TRP A 338 4.43 -11.38 19.83
C TRP A 338 5.66 -11.57 18.95
N CYS A 339 6.84 -11.34 19.48
CA CYS A 339 8.11 -11.44 18.76
C CYS A 339 8.85 -12.74 19.06
N TYR A 340 8.49 -13.43 20.16
CA TYR A 340 9.09 -14.69 20.53
C TYR A 340 8.64 -15.82 19.60
N SER A 341 9.59 -16.69 19.21
CA SER A 341 9.30 -17.89 18.43
C SER A 341 9.36 -19.11 19.34
N ASP A 342 8.24 -19.79 19.52
CA ASP A 342 8.24 -21.17 19.99
C ASP A 342 8.97 -22.03 18.94
N PRO A 343 9.83 -22.99 19.32
CA PRO A 343 10.48 -23.89 18.39
C PRO A 343 9.52 -24.62 17.44
N ALA A 344 8.27 -24.83 17.87
CA ALA A 344 7.22 -25.50 17.09
C ALA A 344 6.38 -24.57 16.22
N LEU A 345 6.41 -23.25 16.47
CA LEU A 345 5.57 -22.25 15.80
C LEU A 345 6.40 -21.07 15.33
N ASN A 346 5.98 -20.45 14.22
CA ASN A 346 6.50 -19.14 13.85
C ASN A 346 6.04 -18.08 14.88
N ALA A 347 6.78 -16.98 15.00
CA ALA A 347 6.38 -15.88 15.87
C ALA A 347 4.94 -15.44 15.57
N PRO A 348 4.15 -15.06 16.58
CA PRO A 348 2.77 -14.59 16.39
C PRO A 348 2.67 -13.44 15.40
N THR A 349 3.62 -12.47 15.42
CA THR A 349 3.68 -11.37 14.44
C THR A 349 3.74 -11.87 13.00
N ASP A 350 4.51 -12.92 12.75
CA ASP A 350 4.66 -13.51 11.42
C ASP A 350 3.41 -14.27 11.01
N SER A 351 2.87 -15.06 11.95
CA SER A 351 1.68 -15.87 11.73
C SER A 351 0.46 -15.03 11.43
N ILE A 352 0.16 -14.01 12.24
CA ILE A 352 -0.99 -13.13 12.02
C ILE A 352 -0.77 -12.20 10.82
N GLY A 353 0.44 -11.71 10.59
CA GLY A 353 0.76 -10.90 9.43
C GLY A 353 0.47 -11.63 8.13
N LYS A 354 0.88 -12.90 8.02
CA LYS A 354 0.57 -13.76 6.87
C LYS A 354 -0.93 -14.04 6.75
N VAL A 355 -1.59 -14.36 7.86
CA VAL A 355 -3.03 -14.62 7.89
C VAL A 355 -3.83 -13.39 7.46
N TYR A 356 -3.46 -12.21 7.94
CA TYR A 356 -4.07 -10.94 7.55
C TYR A 356 -3.85 -10.65 6.06
N HIS A 357 -2.62 -10.74 5.59
CA HIS A 357 -2.28 -10.57 4.16
C HIS A 357 -3.09 -11.50 3.25
N ASP A 358 -3.14 -12.79 3.58
CA ASP A 358 -3.94 -13.79 2.84
C ASP A 358 -5.44 -13.45 2.84
N SER A 359 -5.94 -12.86 3.92
CA SER A 359 -7.34 -12.46 4.06
C SER A 359 -7.66 -11.24 3.19
N VAL A 360 -6.78 -10.23 3.18
CA VAL A 360 -6.88 -9.04 2.31
C VAL A 360 -6.80 -9.44 0.84
N SER A 361 -5.85 -10.31 0.49
CA SER A 361 -5.68 -10.81 -0.88
C SER A 361 -6.89 -11.60 -1.38
N ALA A 362 -7.55 -12.36 -0.52
CA ALA A 362 -8.77 -13.09 -0.86
C ALA A 362 -9.94 -12.15 -1.17
N VAL A 363 -10.05 -11.02 -0.45
CA VAL A 363 -11.03 -9.97 -0.73
C VAL A 363 -10.76 -9.30 -2.07
N ALA A 364 -9.51 -8.91 -2.34
CA ALA A 364 -9.11 -8.30 -3.60
C ALA A 364 -9.43 -9.21 -4.81
N ALA A 365 -9.15 -10.52 -4.69
CA ALA A 365 -9.46 -11.51 -5.72
C ALA A 365 -10.97 -11.68 -5.95
N SER A 366 -11.80 -11.61 -4.90
CA SER A 366 -13.26 -11.72 -5.04
C SER A 366 -13.91 -10.49 -5.67
N GLY A 367 -13.31 -9.30 -5.48
CA GLY A 367 -13.77 -8.06 -6.09
C GLY A 367 -13.49 -7.96 -7.60
N SER A 368 -12.44 -8.63 -8.08
CA SER A 368 -12.07 -8.61 -9.50
C SER A 368 -12.94 -9.54 -10.39
N SER A 369 -13.71 -10.44 -9.80
CA SER A 369 -14.58 -11.38 -10.53
C SER A 369 -16.00 -10.87 -10.83
N SER A 370 -16.40 -9.73 -10.21
CA SER A 370 -17.66 -9.05 -10.53
C SER A 370 -17.37 -7.78 -11.33
N GLY A 371 -17.59 -7.86 -12.65
CA GLY A 371 -17.31 -6.79 -13.60
C GLY A 371 -18.03 -5.48 -13.29
N GLY A 372 -17.32 -4.38 -13.40
CA GLY A 372 -17.83 -3.05 -13.69
C GLY A 372 -17.86 -2.07 -12.51
N GLY A 373 -16.92 -1.13 -12.48
CA GLY A 373 -17.11 0.22 -11.99
C GLY A 373 -16.74 0.51 -10.54
N GLY A 374 -15.65 1.22 -10.32
CA GLY A 374 -15.32 1.89 -9.06
C GLY A 374 -13.88 1.61 -8.59
N GLY A 375 -12.93 2.38 -9.17
CA GLY A 375 -11.51 2.28 -8.83
C GLY A 375 -11.21 2.75 -7.42
N GLY A 376 -10.86 1.81 -6.57
CA GLY A 376 -10.06 2.04 -5.37
C GLY A 376 -8.84 1.15 -5.49
N GLY A 377 -7.72 1.69 -6.01
CA GLY A 377 -6.50 0.94 -6.25
C GLY A 377 -5.85 0.49 -4.95
N PHE A 378 -6.07 -0.73 -4.53
CA PHE A 378 -5.22 -1.43 -3.58
C PHE A 378 -3.94 -1.85 -4.28
N SER A 379 -2.99 -0.90 -4.44
CA SER A 379 -1.62 -1.25 -4.83
C SER A 379 -0.89 -1.74 -3.59
N GLY A 380 -0.98 -3.05 -3.35
CA GLY A 380 -0.16 -3.76 -2.40
C GLY A 380 1.30 -3.77 -2.88
N GLY A 381 2.12 -2.88 -2.32
CA GLY A 381 3.56 -2.91 -2.49
C GLY A 381 4.17 -4.10 -1.73
N GLY A 382 4.09 -5.29 -2.32
CA GLY A 382 4.79 -6.46 -1.85
C GLY A 382 6.25 -6.43 -2.29
N GLY A 383 7.13 -5.83 -1.48
CA GLY A 383 8.57 -6.01 -1.61
C GLY A 383 9.02 -7.29 -0.91
N GLY A 384 8.77 -8.43 -1.49
CA GLY A 384 9.31 -9.70 -1.05
C GLY A 384 10.51 -10.10 -1.91
N GLY A 385 11.73 -9.73 -1.51
CA GLY A 385 12.95 -10.26 -2.04
C GLY A 385 13.14 -11.69 -1.57
N CYS A 386 12.80 -12.69 -2.41
CA CYS A 386 13.23 -14.06 -2.24
C CYS A 386 14.64 -14.21 -2.78
N GLY A 387 15.64 -14.23 -1.89
CA GLY A 387 16.97 -14.72 -2.20
C GLY A 387 16.94 -16.24 -2.37
N GLY A 388 17.03 -16.72 -3.61
CA GLY A 388 17.23 -18.12 -3.92
C GLY A 388 18.65 -18.53 -3.59
N GLY A 389 18.84 -19.42 -2.59
CA GLY A 389 20.08 -20.12 -2.35
C GLY A 389 20.14 -21.36 -3.25
N GLY A 390 21.00 -21.33 -4.29
CA GLY A 390 21.34 -22.51 -5.08
C GLY A 390 22.23 -23.46 -4.29
N GLY A 391 21.81 -24.71 -4.11
CA GLY A 391 22.66 -25.80 -3.66
C GLY A 391 23.61 -26.24 -4.78
N GLY A 392 24.87 -26.26 -4.48
CA GLY A 392 25.88 -26.94 -5.27
C GLY A 392 26.35 -28.19 -4.53
N THR A 393 26.12 -29.32 -5.15
CA THR A 393 26.76 -30.59 -4.84
C THR A 393 28.25 -30.51 -5.16
N PHE A 394 29.09 -30.88 -4.23
CA PHE A 394 30.17 -31.87 -4.35
C PHE A 394 30.63 -32.24 -2.95
#